data_38b8bf94348291a397be0349aa639e18
#
_entry.id   38b8bf94348291a397be0349aa639e18
#
_cell.length_a   1.000
_cell.length_b   1.000
_cell.length_c   1.000
_cell.angle_alpha   90.00
_cell.angle_beta   90.00
_cell.angle_gamma   90.00
#
_symmetry.space_group_name_H-M   'P 1'
#
loop_
_entity.id
_entity.type
_entity.pdbx_description
1 polymer ?
#
loop_
_entity_poly.entity_id
_entity_poly.type
_entity_poly.pdbx_seq_one_letter_code
_entity_poly.pdbx_strand_id
1 'polypeptide(L)'
;MSSPKRQSPISIDPYAQNGFGVRFEWGTNGAAAISAGASAMIVVDVLSFTTTLSVAVDAGIEVFPFRVRDATAATFAATRGAMLAVGRREAADTGVSLSPLSVRRAVADGTLKSSSKLVLPSPNGATVARQLAENGVPVIGASLRNASACANWAVRAVRGPIGVVAAGEWWPGESLRPSVEDLWGAGLIIDALAAAGAGPMSPKAAAARAAFRGVGRNLAMGLAACASGLELANDGYGDEIAVAAEVNVSRKVPLLTGESFKAA
;
A
#
# COMPACT_ATOMS: atom_id res chain seq x y z
N MET A 1 44.58 22.28 31.16
CA MET A 1 43.88 20.98 31.22
C MET A 1 42.47 21.15 30.69
N SER A 2 42.24 20.75 29.45
CA SER A 2 40.92 20.87 28.81
C SER A 2 40.08 19.65 29.17
N SER A 3 38.94 19.88 29.83
CA SER A 3 37.98 18.85 30.15
C SER A 3 37.42 18.17 28.87
N PRO A 4 37.29 16.85 28.81
CA PRO A 4 36.74 16.18 27.66
C PRO A 4 35.24 16.55 27.51
N LYS A 5 34.85 17.05 26.34
CA LYS A 5 33.45 17.28 25.99
C LYS A 5 32.72 15.93 26.12
N ARG A 6 31.78 15.82 27.03
CA ARG A 6 30.84 14.70 27.08
C ARG A 6 30.10 14.67 25.75
N GLN A 7 30.28 13.58 24.98
CA GLN A 7 29.42 13.29 23.85
C GLN A 7 27.99 13.16 24.38
N SER A 8 27.09 13.94 23.82
CA SER A 8 25.66 13.83 24.12
C SER A 8 25.22 12.36 23.79
N PRO A 9 24.45 11.73 24.68
CA PRO A 9 23.95 10.39 24.38
C PRO A 9 23.19 10.44 23.04
N ILE A 10 23.44 9.45 22.17
CA ILE A 10 22.70 9.27 20.92
C ILE A 10 21.23 9.18 21.33
N SER A 11 20.45 10.19 20.98
CA SER A 11 19.01 10.19 21.23
C SER A 11 18.37 9.08 20.38
N ILE A 12 17.97 8.00 21.03
CA ILE A 12 17.23 6.92 20.39
C ILE A 12 15.83 7.47 20.14
N ASP A 13 15.46 7.66 18.86
CA ASP A 13 14.08 7.96 18.50
C ASP A 13 13.19 6.74 18.78
N PRO A 14 12.28 6.80 19.75
CA PRO A 14 11.44 5.66 20.13
C PRO A 14 10.39 5.31 19.03
N TYR A 15 10.11 6.23 18.13
CA TYR A 15 9.13 6.05 17.05
C TYR A 15 9.72 5.35 15.83
N ALA A 16 11.04 5.41 15.63
CA ALA A 16 11.73 4.82 14.48
C ALA A 16 11.79 3.30 14.52
N GLN A 17 11.43 2.66 15.63
CA GLN A 17 11.48 1.20 15.83
C GLN A 17 12.85 0.61 15.49
N ASN A 18 13.92 1.33 15.86
CA ASN A 18 15.29 0.90 15.64
C ASN A 18 15.58 -0.42 16.38
N GLY A 19 16.41 -1.28 15.77
CA GLY A 19 16.73 -2.61 16.28
C GLY A 19 15.78 -3.72 15.82
N PHE A 20 14.68 -3.38 15.13
CA PHE A 20 13.76 -4.37 14.55
C PHE A 20 13.95 -4.49 13.03
N GLY A 21 13.94 -5.74 12.55
CA GLY A 21 14.03 -6.07 11.12
C GLY A 21 12.71 -5.89 10.38
N VAL A 22 11.57 -5.98 11.09
CA VAL A 22 10.24 -5.69 10.54
C VAL A 22 9.56 -4.64 11.41
N ARG A 23 9.22 -3.51 10.81
CA ARG A 23 8.59 -2.35 11.46
C ARG A 23 7.20 -2.12 10.92
N PHE A 24 6.30 -1.57 11.73
CA PHE A 24 4.93 -1.28 11.31
C PHE A 24 4.45 0.07 11.85
N GLU A 25 3.83 0.87 10.98
CA GLU A 25 3.19 2.14 11.34
C GLU A 25 2.00 2.48 10.42
N TRP A 26 1.35 3.61 10.76
CA TRP A 26 0.18 4.13 10.07
C TRP A 26 0.45 5.46 9.37
N GLY A 27 -0.10 5.59 8.16
CA GLY A 27 -0.17 6.85 7.44
C GLY A 27 1.17 7.52 7.17
N THR A 28 1.13 8.77 6.77
CA THR A 28 2.31 9.54 6.35
C THR A 28 3.28 9.82 7.50
N ASN A 29 2.78 10.15 8.69
CA ASN A 29 3.64 10.40 9.86
C ASN A 29 4.34 9.11 10.32
N GLY A 30 3.62 7.99 10.34
CA GLY A 30 4.21 6.70 10.65
C GLY A 30 5.22 6.25 9.60
N ALA A 31 4.92 6.46 8.32
CA ALA A 31 5.84 6.21 7.22
C ALA A 31 7.16 6.98 7.41
N ALA A 32 7.09 8.26 7.72
CA ALA A 32 8.27 9.07 8.01
C ALA A 32 9.07 8.52 9.20
N ALA A 33 8.40 8.15 10.29
CA ALA A 33 9.05 7.69 11.51
C ALA A 33 9.85 6.39 11.29
N ILE A 34 9.29 5.40 10.56
CA ILE A 34 9.94 4.08 10.40
C ILE A 34 10.79 3.94 9.15
N SER A 35 10.79 4.92 8.25
CA SER A 35 11.59 4.88 7.01
C SER A 35 13.08 5.12 7.25
N ALA A 36 13.43 5.82 8.32
CA ALA A 36 14.83 6.08 8.66
C ALA A 36 15.62 4.76 8.85
N GLY A 37 16.63 4.54 8.02
CA GLY A 37 17.44 3.33 8.01
C GLY A 37 16.69 2.06 7.56
N ALA A 38 15.47 2.17 7.02
CA ALA A 38 14.82 1.06 6.34
C ALA A 38 15.50 0.78 5.01
N SER A 39 15.54 -0.49 4.62
CA SER A 39 16.09 -0.94 3.34
C SER A 39 15.03 -1.13 2.26
N ALA A 40 13.76 -1.27 2.66
CA ALA A 40 12.58 -1.25 1.80
C ALA A 40 11.35 -0.82 2.60
N MET A 41 10.37 -0.25 1.90
CA MET A 41 9.08 0.12 2.47
C MET A 41 7.94 -0.55 1.71
N ILE A 42 6.94 -1.05 2.43
CA ILE A 42 5.75 -1.70 1.86
C ILE A 42 4.53 -0.88 2.26
N VAL A 43 3.78 -0.40 1.29
CA VAL A 43 2.53 0.37 1.47
C VAL A 43 1.34 -0.55 1.31
N VAL A 44 0.38 -0.44 2.23
CA VAL A 44 -0.85 -1.23 2.28
C VAL A 44 -2.06 -0.30 2.36
N ASP A 45 -2.95 -0.41 1.39
CA ASP A 45 -4.23 0.29 1.28
C ASP A 45 -5.20 -0.69 0.59
N VAL A 46 -5.87 -1.50 1.41
CA VAL A 46 -6.65 -2.67 0.93
C VAL A 46 -7.90 -2.23 0.19
N LEU A 47 -8.58 -1.21 0.67
CA LEU A 47 -9.80 -0.69 0.07
C LEU A 47 -9.65 0.82 -0.29
N SER A 48 -8.95 1.15 -1.48
CA SER A 48 -8.78 0.16 -2.55
C SER A 48 -7.49 0.32 -3.34
N PHE A 49 -6.55 1.20 -2.91
CA PHE A 49 -5.43 1.59 -3.77
C PHE A 49 -4.51 0.41 -4.11
N THR A 50 -3.98 -0.30 -3.11
CA THR A 50 -3.01 -1.37 -3.38
C THR A 50 -3.66 -2.62 -3.97
N THR A 51 -4.95 -2.84 -3.74
CA THR A 51 -5.73 -3.88 -4.43
C THR A 51 -5.89 -3.55 -5.91
N THR A 52 -6.29 -2.32 -6.25
CA THR A 52 -6.40 -1.85 -7.63
C THR A 52 -5.05 -1.85 -8.35
N LEU A 53 -4.00 -1.40 -7.66
CA LEU A 53 -2.62 -1.46 -8.13
C LEU A 53 -2.18 -2.89 -8.47
N SER A 54 -2.47 -3.86 -7.59
CA SER A 54 -2.16 -5.27 -7.82
C SER A 54 -2.82 -5.79 -9.10
N VAL A 55 -4.11 -5.48 -9.31
CA VAL A 55 -4.85 -5.87 -10.52
C VAL A 55 -4.25 -5.24 -11.77
N ALA A 56 -3.91 -3.95 -11.73
CA ALA A 56 -3.32 -3.25 -12.86
C ALA A 56 -1.94 -3.81 -13.24
N VAL A 57 -1.08 -4.06 -12.24
CA VAL A 57 0.27 -4.61 -12.46
C VAL A 57 0.22 -6.06 -12.92
N ASP A 58 -0.77 -6.85 -12.47
CA ASP A 58 -1.02 -8.21 -13.01
C ASP A 58 -1.27 -8.18 -14.52
N ALA A 59 -2.00 -7.17 -15.00
CA ALA A 59 -2.28 -6.96 -16.42
C ALA A 59 -1.12 -6.30 -17.20
N GLY A 60 0.02 -6.02 -16.55
CA GLY A 60 1.19 -5.38 -17.17
C GLY A 60 1.05 -3.87 -17.38
N ILE A 61 0.13 -3.22 -16.68
CA ILE A 61 -0.11 -1.79 -16.73
C ILE A 61 0.89 -1.07 -15.83
N GLU A 62 1.52 -0.01 -16.35
CA GLU A 62 2.34 0.91 -15.57
C GLU A 62 1.44 1.89 -14.81
N VAL A 63 1.58 1.96 -13.47
CA VAL A 63 0.70 2.76 -12.62
C VAL A 63 1.45 3.90 -11.96
N PHE A 64 0.98 5.12 -12.19
CA PHE A 64 1.49 6.34 -11.56
C PHE A 64 0.63 6.67 -10.33
N PRO A 65 1.17 6.54 -9.11
CA PRO A 65 0.45 6.98 -7.92
C PRO A 65 0.34 8.51 -7.90
N PHE A 66 -0.86 9.02 -7.61
CA PHE A 66 -1.10 10.45 -7.53
C PHE A 66 -1.89 10.80 -6.26
N ARG A 67 -1.55 11.94 -5.61
CA ARG A 67 -2.10 12.25 -4.27
C ARG A 67 -3.57 12.64 -4.31
N VAL A 68 -3.95 13.47 -5.28
CA VAL A 68 -5.29 14.07 -5.37
C VAL A 68 -5.85 13.91 -6.77
N ARG A 69 -7.16 13.96 -6.89
CA ARG A 69 -7.86 13.95 -8.17
C ARG A 69 -8.35 15.36 -8.48
N ASP A 70 -7.52 16.12 -9.16
CA ASP A 70 -7.81 17.48 -9.58
C ASP A 70 -7.27 17.76 -11.01
N ALA A 71 -7.29 19.02 -11.44
CA ALA A 71 -6.78 19.43 -12.74
C ALA A 71 -5.28 19.11 -12.93
N THR A 72 -4.50 19.06 -11.84
CA THR A 72 -3.07 18.71 -11.91
C THR A 72 -2.88 17.24 -12.26
N ALA A 73 -3.77 16.35 -11.78
CA ALA A 73 -3.77 14.93 -12.16
C ALA A 73 -4.03 14.73 -13.66
N ALA A 74 -4.97 15.50 -14.23
CA ALA A 74 -5.28 15.45 -15.67
C ALA A 74 -4.07 15.91 -16.52
N THR A 75 -3.44 17.02 -16.13
CA THR A 75 -2.22 17.51 -16.79
C THR A 75 -1.08 16.51 -16.68
N PHE A 76 -0.90 15.91 -15.49
CA PHE A 76 0.12 14.89 -15.26
C PHE A 76 -0.11 13.65 -16.14
N ALA A 77 -1.35 13.19 -16.26
CA ALA A 77 -1.70 12.05 -17.10
C ALA A 77 -1.44 12.34 -18.59
N ALA A 78 -1.88 13.52 -19.08
CA ALA A 78 -1.68 13.92 -20.46
C ALA A 78 -0.20 13.98 -20.86
N THR A 79 0.66 14.56 -20.01
CA THR A 79 2.12 14.66 -20.29
C THR A 79 2.83 13.31 -20.34
N ARG A 80 2.24 12.24 -19.81
CA ARG A 80 2.79 10.87 -19.80
C ARG A 80 2.11 9.93 -20.79
N GLY A 81 1.12 10.40 -21.51
CA GLY A 81 0.27 9.56 -22.37
C GLY A 81 -0.43 8.46 -21.55
N ALA A 82 -0.84 8.81 -20.33
CA ALA A 82 -1.49 7.90 -19.39
C ALA A 82 -2.99 8.18 -19.31
N MET A 83 -3.78 7.15 -19.11
CA MET A 83 -5.18 7.29 -18.73
C MET A 83 -5.27 7.78 -17.29
N LEU A 84 -6.18 8.69 -16.98
CA LEU A 84 -6.48 9.11 -15.61
C LEU A 84 -7.64 8.27 -15.07
N ALA A 85 -7.44 7.61 -13.94
CA ALA A 85 -8.54 7.02 -13.20
C ALA A 85 -9.38 8.14 -12.54
N VAL A 86 -10.68 8.10 -12.79
CA VAL A 86 -11.66 9.07 -12.31
C VAL A 86 -12.43 8.55 -11.08
N GLY A 87 -13.39 9.30 -10.57
CA GLY A 87 -14.25 8.84 -9.48
C GLY A 87 -15.14 7.67 -9.91
N ARG A 88 -15.50 6.78 -8.98
CA ARG A 88 -16.35 5.63 -9.30
C ARG A 88 -17.65 6.04 -9.99
N ARG A 89 -18.34 7.07 -9.47
CA ARG A 89 -19.58 7.59 -10.09
C ARG A 89 -19.35 8.21 -11.46
N GLU A 90 -18.22 8.90 -11.66
CA GLU A 90 -17.83 9.51 -12.94
C GLU A 90 -17.41 8.44 -13.97
N ALA A 91 -16.71 7.41 -13.54
CA ALA A 91 -16.32 6.28 -14.38
C ALA A 91 -17.54 5.53 -14.92
N ALA A 92 -18.63 5.50 -14.16
CA ALA A 92 -19.81 4.71 -14.46
C ALA A 92 -19.44 3.28 -14.92
N ASP A 93 -20.05 2.79 -16.00
CA ASP A 93 -19.81 1.43 -16.49
C ASP A 93 -18.68 1.31 -17.53
N THR A 94 -18.14 2.43 -18.00
CA THR A 94 -17.19 2.44 -19.13
C THR A 94 -15.81 3.01 -18.76
N GLY A 95 -15.72 3.80 -17.69
CA GLY A 95 -14.48 4.43 -17.28
C GLY A 95 -13.62 3.57 -16.35
N VAL A 96 -12.40 4.04 -16.09
CA VAL A 96 -11.49 3.46 -15.10
C VAL A 96 -11.49 4.33 -13.84
N SER A 97 -11.59 3.71 -12.69
CA SER A 97 -11.59 4.38 -11.38
C SER A 97 -10.63 3.73 -10.40
N LEU A 98 -10.56 4.23 -9.17
CA LEU A 98 -9.89 3.58 -8.04
C LEU A 98 -10.70 2.33 -7.60
N SER A 99 -10.91 1.41 -8.54
CA SER A 99 -11.70 0.21 -8.40
C SER A 99 -11.00 -0.96 -9.10
N PRO A 100 -10.72 -2.06 -8.41
CA PRO A 100 -10.10 -3.22 -9.03
C PRO A 100 -11.01 -3.85 -10.11
N LEU A 101 -12.33 -3.76 -9.96
CA LEU A 101 -13.28 -4.26 -10.95
C LEU A 101 -13.30 -3.40 -12.21
N SER A 102 -13.20 -2.07 -12.09
CA SER A 102 -13.13 -1.19 -13.26
C SER A 102 -11.87 -1.47 -14.09
N VAL A 103 -10.74 -1.71 -13.43
CA VAL A 103 -9.49 -2.10 -14.13
C VAL A 103 -9.64 -3.47 -14.80
N ARG A 104 -10.19 -4.49 -14.12
CA ARG A 104 -10.45 -5.81 -14.73
C ARG A 104 -11.34 -5.69 -15.96
N ARG A 105 -12.41 -4.91 -15.90
CA ARG A 105 -13.30 -4.67 -17.02
C ARG A 105 -12.58 -3.99 -18.18
N ALA A 106 -11.84 -2.90 -17.91
CA ALA A 106 -11.09 -2.15 -18.92
C ALA A 106 -9.99 -2.99 -19.60
N VAL A 107 -9.45 -3.99 -18.91
CA VAL A 107 -8.54 -4.97 -19.51
C VAL A 107 -9.30 -5.97 -20.38
N ALA A 108 -10.45 -6.45 -19.92
CA ALA A 108 -11.25 -7.43 -20.66
C ALA A 108 -11.83 -6.87 -21.96
N ASP A 109 -12.23 -5.61 -21.99
CA ASP A 109 -12.76 -4.93 -23.18
C ASP A 109 -11.68 -4.28 -24.08
N GLY A 110 -10.40 -4.35 -23.66
CA GLY A 110 -9.25 -3.84 -24.43
C GLY A 110 -9.01 -2.33 -24.30
N THR A 111 -9.73 -1.62 -23.44
CA THR A 111 -9.50 -0.20 -23.10
C THR A 111 -8.12 -0.02 -22.45
N LEU A 112 -7.74 -0.92 -21.56
CA LEU A 112 -6.40 -1.01 -20.99
C LEU A 112 -5.67 -2.27 -21.53
N LYS A 113 -4.43 -2.09 -21.97
CA LYS A 113 -3.57 -3.16 -22.50
C LYS A 113 -2.30 -3.28 -21.63
N SER A 114 -1.57 -4.37 -21.81
CA SER A 114 -0.31 -4.63 -21.09
C SER A 114 0.76 -3.52 -21.17
N SER A 115 0.67 -2.64 -22.15
CA SER A 115 1.57 -1.48 -22.28
C SER A 115 0.94 -0.15 -21.86
N SER A 116 -0.29 -0.18 -21.36
CA SER A 116 -1.01 1.02 -20.95
C SER A 116 -0.38 1.65 -19.71
N LYS A 117 -0.59 2.96 -19.60
CA LYS A 117 -0.20 3.76 -18.45
C LYS A 117 -1.45 4.29 -17.76
N LEU A 118 -1.50 4.17 -16.45
CA LEU A 118 -2.64 4.58 -15.63
C LEU A 118 -2.18 5.51 -14.51
N VAL A 119 -2.72 6.72 -14.44
CA VAL A 119 -2.61 7.56 -13.25
C VAL A 119 -3.72 7.18 -12.29
N LEU A 120 -3.35 6.76 -11.08
CA LEU A 120 -4.27 6.25 -10.07
C LEU A 120 -4.26 7.15 -8.82
N PRO A 121 -5.19 8.12 -8.73
CA PRO A 121 -5.27 9.02 -7.58
C PRO A 121 -5.81 8.29 -6.34
N SER A 122 -5.11 8.46 -5.21
CA SER A 122 -5.56 8.05 -3.88
C SER A 122 -5.01 9.01 -2.83
N PRO A 123 -5.87 9.60 -1.97
CA PRO A 123 -5.40 10.48 -0.91
C PRO A 123 -4.61 9.74 0.16
N ASN A 124 -4.78 8.41 0.27
CA ASN A 124 -4.19 7.56 1.30
C ASN A 124 -2.94 6.82 0.75
N GLY A 125 -3.11 5.67 0.15
CA GLY A 125 -2.00 4.82 -0.29
C GLY A 125 -1.05 5.46 -1.29
N ALA A 126 -1.56 6.20 -2.31
CA ALA A 126 -0.71 6.90 -3.26
C ALA A 126 0.09 8.04 -2.60
N THR A 127 -0.51 8.73 -1.63
CA THR A 127 0.18 9.79 -0.86
C THR A 127 1.34 9.22 -0.05
N VAL A 128 1.12 8.11 0.68
CA VAL A 128 2.17 7.41 1.42
C VAL A 128 3.28 6.93 0.47
N ALA A 129 2.91 6.30 -0.65
CA ALA A 129 3.88 5.80 -1.62
C ALA A 129 4.76 6.91 -2.22
N ARG A 130 4.15 8.04 -2.58
CA ARG A 130 4.87 9.20 -3.11
C ARG A 130 5.83 9.81 -2.10
N GLN A 131 5.39 9.95 -0.85
CA GLN A 131 6.25 10.45 0.23
C GLN A 131 7.46 9.54 0.46
N LEU A 132 7.25 8.23 0.49
CA LEU A 132 8.33 7.26 0.71
C LEU A 132 9.32 7.22 -0.46
N ALA A 133 8.88 7.45 -1.69
CA ALA A 133 9.74 7.52 -2.86
C ALA A 133 10.81 8.62 -2.76
N GLU A 134 10.52 9.71 -2.03
CA GLU A 134 11.46 10.80 -1.80
C GLU A 134 12.67 10.38 -0.94
N ASN A 135 12.55 9.28 -0.20
CA ASN A 135 13.62 8.78 0.68
C ASN A 135 14.63 7.86 -0.05
N GLY A 136 14.44 7.57 -1.34
CA GLY A 136 15.37 6.79 -2.16
C GLY A 136 15.43 5.30 -1.83
N VAL A 137 14.51 4.78 -1.00
CA VAL A 137 14.40 3.34 -0.71
C VAL A 137 13.37 2.68 -1.62
N PRO A 138 13.50 1.38 -1.95
CA PRO A 138 12.48 0.64 -2.69
C PRO A 138 11.12 0.73 -1.99
N VAL A 139 10.08 1.13 -2.74
CA VAL A 139 8.71 1.19 -2.26
C VAL A 139 7.87 0.16 -3.01
N ILE A 140 7.23 -0.73 -2.26
CA ILE A 140 6.40 -1.82 -2.77
C ILE A 140 4.94 -1.51 -2.43
N GLY A 141 4.05 -1.62 -3.42
CA GLY A 141 2.60 -1.60 -3.18
C GLY A 141 2.09 -3.03 -2.96
N ALA A 142 1.62 -3.32 -1.75
CA ALA A 142 1.14 -4.66 -1.42
C ALA A 142 -0.30 -4.65 -0.91
N SER A 143 -1.02 -5.72 -1.22
CA SER A 143 -2.37 -6.00 -0.76
C SER A 143 -2.48 -7.46 -0.32
N LEU A 144 -3.67 -7.89 0.08
CA LEU A 144 -3.93 -9.31 0.37
C LEU A 144 -3.61 -10.20 -0.85
N ARG A 145 -3.80 -9.67 -2.07
CA ARG A 145 -3.66 -10.39 -3.33
C ARG A 145 -2.23 -10.86 -3.63
N ASN A 146 -1.20 -10.12 -3.20
CA ASN A 146 0.20 -10.36 -3.54
C ASN A 146 1.14 -10.38 -2.33
N ALA A 147 0.61 -10.55 -1.13
CA ALA A 147 1.36 -10.45 0.12
C ALA A 147 2.61 -11.33 0.16
N SER A 148 2.47 -12.62 -0.20
CA SER A 148 3.59 -13.56 -0.22
C SER A 148 4.64 -13.21 -1.27
N ALA A 149 4.23 -12.75 -2.46
CA ALA A 149 5.15 -12.35 -3.51
C ALA A 149 5.97 -11.12 -3.09
N CYS A 150 5.31 -10.10 -2.54
CA CYS A 150 5.95 -8.88 -2.05
C CYS A 150 6.92 -9.15 -0.89
N ALA A 151 6.51 -9.97 0.09
CA ALA A 151 7.36 -10.36 1.21
C ALA A 151 8.61 -11.13 0.75
N ASN A 152 8.44 -12.12 -0.10
CA ASN A 152 9.55 -12.91 -0.65
C ASN A 152 10.52 -12.07 -1.47
N TRP A 153 9.99 -11.12 -2.26
CA TRP A 153 10.84 -10.18 -3.01
C TRP A 153 11.62 -9.30 -2.05
N ALA A 154 10.97 -8.68 -1.08
CA ALA A 154 11.62 -7.77 -0.14
C ALA A 154 12.78 -8.44 0.61
N VAL A 155 12.56 -9.66 1.17
CA VAL A 155 13.61 -10.38 1.92
C VAL A 155 14.81 -10.76 1.02
N ARG A 156 14.57 -11.04 -0.27
CA ARG A 156 15.66 -11.39 -1.21
C ARG A 156 16.39 -10.17 -1.75
N ALA A 157 15.67 -9.09 -2.02
CA ALA A 157 16.19 -7.90 -2.70
C ALA A 157 17.01 -7.00 -1.77
N VAL A 158 16.67 -6.94 -0.47
CA VAL A 158 17.34 -6.03 0.47
C VAL A 158 17.95 -6.76 1.66
N ARG A 159 18.97 -6.11 2.26
CA ARG A 159 19.59 -6.56 3.52
C ARG A 159 19.39 -5.46 4.56
N GLY A 160 18.45 -5.66 5.46
CA GLY A 160 18.16 -4.70 6.53
C GLY A 160 16.68 -4.59 6.87
N PRO A 161 16.31 -3.58 7.65
CA PRO A 161 14.92 -3.41 8.11
C PRO A 161 13.94 -3.16 6.97
N ILE A 162 12.75 -3.75 7.08
CA ILE A 162 11.63 -3.57 6.17
C ILE A 162 10.51 -2.89 6.96
N GLY A 163 10.08 -1.71 6.48
CA GLY A 163 8.93 -1.00 7.04
C GLY A 163 7.65 -1.38 6.30
N VAL A 164 6.58 -1.68 7.05
CA VAL A 164 5.23 -1.87 6.52
C VAL A 164 4.36 -0.72 7.01
N VAL A 165 3.68 -0.04 6.10
CA VAL A 165 2.82 1.11 6.41
C VAL A 165 1.41 0.82 5.95
N ALA A 166 0.48 0.75 6.90
CA ALA A 166 -0.94 0.79 6.62
C ALA A 166 -1.37 2.24 6.35
N ALA A 167 -2.02 2.48 5.22
CA ALA A 167 -2.38 3.84 4.83
C ALA A 167 -3.43 4.45 5.77
N GLY A 168 -4.43 3.67 6.14
CA GLY A 168 -5.58 4.15 6.90
C GLY A 168 -6.48 5.07 6.09
N GLU A 169 -7.48 5.62 6.75
CA GLU A 169 -8.47 6.54 6.23
C GLU A 169 -8.47 7.86 7.02
N TRP A 170 -9.44 8.73 6.77
CA TRP A 170 -9.55 10.01 7.45
C TRP A 170 -10.86 10.11 8.22
N TRP A 171 -10.79 10.64 9.43
CA TRP A 171 -11.96 11.15 10.12
C TRP A 171 -12.42 12.48 9.51
N PRO A 172 -13.71 12.86 9.62
CA PRO A 172 -14.08 14.25 9.42
C PRO A 172 -13.22 15.17 10.29
N GLY A 173 -12.50 16.12 9.68
CA GLY A 173 -11.52 16.96 10.38
C GLY A 173 -10.05 16.56 10.16
N GLU A 174 -9.79 15.74 9.15
CA GLU A 174 -8.46 15.47 8.59
C GLU A 174 -7.46 14.77 9.55
N SER A 175 -7.94 14.09 10.58
CA SER A 175 -7.09 13.19 11.37
C SER A 175 -7.14 11.77 10.85
N LEU A 176 -6.02 11.04 10.97
CA LEU A 176 -5.91 9.65 10.54
C LEU A 176 -6.92 8.77 11.29
N ARG A 177 -7.69 7.98 10.56
CA ARG A 177 -8.53 6.88 11.04
C ARG A 177 -7.84 5.55 10.73
N PRO A 178 -7.29 4.84 11.73
CA PRO A 178 -6.78 3.48 11.50
C PRO A 178 -7.89 2.59 10.91
N SER A 179 -7.60 1.92 9.83
CA SER A 179 -8.55 1.08 9.08
C SER A 179 -8.25 -0.39 9.30
N VAL A 180 -9.21 -1.14 9.81
CA VAL A 180 -8.97 -2.54 10.22
C VAL A 180 -8.60 -3.44 9.03
N GLU A 181 -9.11 -3.16 7.85
CA GLU A 181 -8.75 -3.83 6.61
C GLU A 181 -7.26 -3.67 6.26
N ASP A 182 -6.71 -2.48 6.46
CA ASP A 182 -5.29 -2.22 6.24
C ASP A 182 -4.43 -2.88 7.33
N LEU A 183 -4.94 -2.95 8.57
CA LEU A 183 -4.27 -3.70 9.64
C LEU A 183 -4.16 -5.20 9.29
N TRP A 184 -5.24 -5.80 8.76
CA TRP A 184 -5.22 -7.20 8.34
C TRP A 184 -4.32 -7.41 7.13
N GLY A 185 -4.35 -6.51 6.15
CA GLY A 185 -3.45 -6.54 5.00
C GLY A 185 -1.98 -6.46 5.41
N ALA A 186 -1.64 -5.48 6.25
CA ALA A 186 -0.29 -5.34 6.82
C ALA A 186 0.09 -6.57 7.64
N GLY A 187 -0.83 -7.10 8.45
CA GLY A 187 -0.63 -8.28 9.26
C GLY A 187 -0.29 -9.53 8.43
N LEU A 188 -0.99 -9.76 7.31
CA LEU A 188 -0.69 -10.84 6.36
C LEU A 188 0.71 -10.67 5.75
N ILE A 189 1.06 -9.47 5.34
CA ILE A 189 2.38 -9.18 4.75
C ILE A 189 3.49 -9.41 5.79
N ILE A 190 3.29 -8.97 7.03
CA ILE A 190 4.22 -9.19 8.14
C ILE A 190 4.35 -10.69 8.47
N ASP A 191 3.24 -11.43 8.42
CA ASP A 191 3.28 -12.90 8.59
C ASP A 191 4.08 -13.57 7.48
N ALA A 192 3.92 -13.14 6.24
CA ALA A 192 4.69 -13.61 5.09
C ALA A 192 6.18 -13.21 5.17
N LEU A 193 6.51 -11.99 5.63
CA LEU A 193 7.88 -11.56 5.89
C LEU A 193 8.57 -12.45 6.93
N ALA A 194 7.88 -12.75 8.01
CA ALA A 194 8.40 -13.67 9.04
C ALA A 194 8.63 -15.09 8.49
N ALA A 195 7.69 -15.60 7.70
CA ALA A 195 7.84 -16.91 7.04
C ALA A 195 9.00 -16.93 6.03
N ALA A 196 9.29 -15.80 5.39
CA ALA A 196 10.42 -15.63 4.47
C ALA A 196 11.78 -15.42 5.20
N GLY A 197 11.80 -15.34 6.53
CA GLY A 197 13.02 -15.20 7.33
C GLY A 197 13.45 -13.74 7.57
N ALA A 198 12.54 -12.77 7.45
CA ALA A 198 12.82 -11.40 7.88
C ALA A 198 13.15 -11.35 9.37
N GLY A 199 13.98 -10.39 9.78
CA GLY A 199 14.49 -10.25 11.16
C GLY A 199 13.39 -10.01 12.21
N PRO A 200 13.78 -9.71 13.46
CA PRO A 200 12.81 -9.58 14.55
C PRO A 200 11.78 -8.49 14.27
N MET A 201 10.53 -8.78 14.63
CA MET A 201 9.41 -7.85 14.48
C MET A 201 9.36 -6.88 15.65
N SER A 202 9.02 -5.61 15.35
CA SER A 202 8.65 -4.65 16.39
C SER A 202 7.36 -5.08 17.10
N PRO A 203 7.09 -4.58 18.33
CA PRO A 203 5.83 -4.86 19.03
C PRO A 203 4.60 -4.50 18.20
N LYS A 204 4.62 -3.38 17.45
CA LYS A 204 3.53 -2.98 16.56
C LYS A 204 3.36 -3.94 15.38
N ALA A 205 4.46 -4.38 14.76
CA ALA A 205 4.41 -5.40 13.71
C ALA A 205 3.85 -6.74 14.23
N ALA A 206 4.25 -7.16 15.43
CA ALA A 206 3.71 -8.35 16.07
C ALA A 206 2.20 -8.24 16.34
N ALA A 207 1.73 -7.06 16.77
CA ALA A 207 0.30 -6.79 16.98
C ALA A 207 -0.50 -6.85 15.68
N ALA A 208 -0.01 -6.24 14.59
CA ALA A 208 -0.65 -6.31 13.28
C ALA A 208 -0.76 -7.75 12.76
N ARG A 209 0.33 -8.53 12.90
CA ARG A 209 0.36 -9.96 12.58
C ARG A 209 -0.68 -10.75 13.39
N ALA A 210 -0.78 -10.49 14.69
CA ALA A 210 -1.75 -11.14 15.56
C ALA A 210 -3.20 -10.80 15.16
N ALA A 211 -3.48 -9.54 14.79
CA ALA A 211 -4.78 -9.12 14.29
C ALA A 211 -5.19 -9.89 13.03
N PHE A 212 -4.28 -10.04 12.06
CA PHE A 212 -4.54 -10.85 10.85
C PHE A 212 -4.82 -12.32 11.21
N ARG A 213 -4.00 -12.92 12.05
CA ARG A 213 -4.20 -14.31 12.46
C ARG A 213 -5.51 -14.50 13.21
N GLY A 214 -5.94 -13.50 13.98
CA GLY A 214 -7.19 -13.51 14.72
C GLY A 214 -8.44 -13.48 13.82
N VAL A 215 -8.41 -12.73 12.71
CA VAL A 215 -9.54 -12.73 11.76
C VAL A 215 -9.62 -14.05 10.97
N GLY A 216 -8.50 -14.66 10.65
CA GLY A 216 -8.40 -16.00 10.08
C GLY A 216 -9.31 -16.21 8.86
N ARG A 217 -10.16 -17.26 8.91
CA ARG A 217 -11.08 -17.62 7.82
C ARG A 217 -12.22 -16.60 7.62
N ASN A 218 -12.43 -15.68 8.56
CA ASN A 218 -13.49 -14.68 8.52
C ASN A 218 -13.07 -13.40 7.77
N LEU A 219 -11.88 -13.38 7.15
CA LEU A 219 -11.33 -12.19 6.51
C LEU A 219 -12.31 -11.53 5.52
N ALA A 220 -12.91 -12.29 4.62
CA ALA A 220 -13.86 -11.75 3.63
C ALA A 220 -15.10 -11.13 4.30
N MET A 221 -15.65 -11.79 5.31
CA MET A 221 -16.76 -11.23 6.11
C MET A 221 -16.31 -9.99 6.89
N GLY A 222 -15.11 -10.02 7.46
CA GLY A 222 -14.52 -8.88 8.15
C GLY A 222 -14.37 -7.66 7.22
N LEU A 223 -13.87 -7.85 6.02
CA LEU A 223 -13.76 -6.80 5.00
C LEU A 223 -15.13 -6.22 4.63
N ALA A 224 -16.16 -7.06 4.50
CA ALA A 224 -17.52 -6.60 4.20
C ALA A 224 -18.15 -5.83 5.38
N ALA A 225 -17.77 -6.14 6.61
CA ALA A 225 -18.31 -5.55 7.82
C ALA A 225 -17.50 -4.37 8.37
N CYS A 226 -16.30 -4.11 7.86
CA CYS A 226 -15.52 -2.95 8.28
C CYS A 226 -16.10 -1.64 7.73
N ALA A 227 -15.70 -0.51 8.31
CA ALA A 227 -16.25 0.79 7.93
C ALA A 227 -16.13 1.07 6.43
N SER A 228 -14.93 0.92 5.85
CA SER A 228 -14.70 1.15 4.42
C SER A 228 -15.44 0.14 3.53
N GLY A 229 -15.61 -1.10 3.99
CA GLY A 229 -16.42 -2.11 3.30
C GLY A 229 -17.91 -1.74 3.27
N LEU A 230 -18.45 -1.26 4.39
CA LEU A 230 -19.83 -0.76 4.47
C LEU A 230 -20.04 0.49 3.62
N GLU A 231 -19.07 1.42 3.61
CA GLU A 231 -19.10 2.60 2.74
C GLU A 231 -19.17 2.20 1.26
N LEU A 232 -18.30 1.26 0.82
CA LEU A 232 -18.35 0.72 -0.55
C LEU A 232 -19.68 0.06 -0.88
N ALA A 233 -20.22 -0.76 0.02
CA ALA A 233 -21.49 -1.45 -0.19
C ALA A 233 -22.67 -0.45 -0.27
N ASN A 234 -22.70 0.56 0.60
CA ASN A 234 -23.72 1.62 0.59
C ASN A 234 -23.69 2.47 -0.68
N ASP A 235 -22.50 2.65 -1.26
CA ASP A 235 -22.32 3.38 -2.52
C ASP A 235 -22.55 2.50 -3.77
N GLY A 236 -22.86 1.21 -3.60
CA GLY A 236 -23.14 0.26 -4.69
C GLY A 236 -21.89 -0.45 -5.25
N TYR A 237 -20.76 -0.41 -4.55
CA TYR A 237 -19.49 -1.00 -4.97
C TYR A 237 -19.07 -2.21 -4.11
N GLY A 238 -20.01 -2.84 -3.41
CA GLY A 238 -19.73 -3.97 -2.52
C GLY A 238 -19.03 -5.16 -3.17
N ASP A 239 -19.23 -5.37 -4.47
CA ASP A 239 -18.59 -6.46 -5.23
C ASP A 239 -17.05 -6.32 -5.29
N GLU A 240 -16.51 -5.10 -5.11
CA GLU A 240 -15.06 -4.87 -5.06
C GLU A 240 -14.40 -5.57 -3.87
N ILE A 241 -15.15 -5.80 -2.80
CA ILE A 241 -14.68 -6.47 -1.58
C ILE A 241 -14.25 -7.91 -1.87
N ALA A 242 -14.95 -8.59 -2.77
CA ALA A 242 -14.58 -9.95 -3.19
C ALA A 242 -13.17 -9.99 -3.82
N VAL A 243 -12.84 -8.99 -4.64
CA VAL A 243 -11.49 -8.87 -5.23
C VAL A 243 -10.44 -8.53 -4.16
N ALA A 244 -10.77 -7.66 -3.21
CA ALA A 244 -9.87 -7.31 -2.12
C ALA A 244 -9.60 -8.50 -1.19
N ALA A 245 -10.58 -9.40 -1.02
CA ALA A 245 -10.48 -10.60 -0.19
C ALA A 245 -9.69 -11.76 -0.85
N GLU A 246 -9.30 -11.63 -2.11
CA GLU A 246 -8.46 -12.64 -2.77
C GLU A 246 -7.06 -12.68 -2.14
N VAL A 247 -6.68 -13.79 -1.52
CA VAL A 247 -5.39 -13.92 -0.82
C VAL A 247 -4.37 -14.63 -1.68
N ASN A 248 -3.21 -13.99 -1.90
CA ASN A 248 -2.05 -14.57 -2.59
C ASN A 248 -2.33 -15.15 -3.99
N VAL A 249 -3.25 -14.54 -4.74
CA VAL A 249 -3.58 -14.93 -6.12
C VAL A 249 -2.63 -14.33 -7.15
N SER A 250 -1.97 -13.20 -6.82
CA SER A 250 -1.00 -12.53 -7.67
C SER A 250 0.43 -12.90 -7.27
N ARG A 251 1.29 -13.08 -8.28
CA ARG A 251 2.74 -13.29 -8.12
C ARG A 251 3.56 -12.05 -8.49
N LYS A 252 2.91 -10.98 -8.92
CA LYS A 252 3.56 -9.74 -9.30
C LYS A 252 3.84 -8.87 -8.08
N VAL A 253 4.97 -8.19 -8.13
CA VAL A 253 5.41 -7.25 -7.09
C VAL A 253 5.38 -5.84 -7.67
N PRO A 254 4.40 -5.02 -7.32
CA PRO A 254 4.37 -3.63 -7.73
C PRO A 254 5.51 -2.87 -7.04
N LEU A 255 6.56 -2.58 -7.78
CA LEU A 255 7.73 -1.84 -7.31
C LEU A 255 7.71 -0.43 -7.90
N LEU A 256 7.78 0.57 -7.05
CA LEU A 256 7.88 1.98 -7.46
C LEU A 256 9.30 2.29 -7.91
N THR A 257 9.45 2.58 -9.18
CA THR A 257 10.71 2.97 -9.80
C THR A 257 10.53 4.34 -10.45
N GLY A 258 11.24 5.34 -9.94
CA GLY A 258 11.01 6.73 -10.32
C GLY A 258 9.60 7.17 -9.93
N GLU A 259 8.73 7.41 -10.90
CA GLU A 259 7.38 7.95 -10.65
C GLU A 259 6.26 6.90 -10.75
N SER A 260 6.56 5.65 -11.15
CA SER A 260 5.53 4.66 -11.46
C SER A 260 5.81 3.29 -10.85
N PHE A 261 4.73 2.58 -10.54
CA PHE A 261 4.76 1.17 -10.19
C PHE A 261 4.77 0.28 -11.44
N LYS A 262 5.68 -0.69 -11.44
CA LYS A 262 5.77 -1.77 -12.44
C LYS A 262 5.98 -3.11 -11.73
N ALA A 263 5.78 -4.20 -12.45
CA ALA A 263 6.17 -5.51 -11.95
C ALA A 263 7.69 -5.60 -11.85
N ALA A 264 8.21 -6.01 -10.68
CA ALA A 264 9.62 -6.31 -10.44
C ALA A 264 9.98 -7.72 -10.92
#